data_f784a21a21b73ed64f30570e4c144173
#
_entry.id   f784a21a21b73ed64f30570e4c144173
#
_cell.length_a   1.000
_cell.length_b   1.000
_cell.length_c   1.000
_cell.angle_alpha   90.00
_cell.angle_beta   90.00
_cell.angle_gamma   90.00
#
_symmetry.space_group_name_H-M   'P 1'
#
loop_
_entity.id
_entity.type
_entity.pdbx_description
1 polymer ?
#
loop_
_entity_poly.entity_id
_entity_poly.type
_entity_poly.pdbx_seq_one_letter_code
_entity_poly.pdbx_strand_id
1 'polypeptide(L)'
;MRDDPVSFGLPEDETGDILAMVNLGDIMEVFTENSTFKMVSPDTLDPDRKHQETPWIYTKTSHFGASNELVANTILLANEFLEQLFSIDSPKRLVIIQKVRDIRNVLLEYLCSLISFTEKLKEEIDKYDFNKNEMNGRAHAYFPQIKNIDGIATELLITAKRCIQEISVLVNCFITLKAKHGRIDKLLSEIESEHDNANELIEVLRNNLAMCEYIFSLRNSQEHAATTDKPLIVKNFNIENGLDLSLPKWGIKNDALNFIHIQANEILNFLITFFEEVFLACIILTLPNFPVYKIYFNDAPKKEKPIRYCLNLSIPDTFYERSSQS
;
A
#
# COMPACT_ATOMS: atom_id res chain seq x y z
N MET A 1 14.84 27.86 -20.10
CA MET A 1 14.19 26.62 -20.59
C MET A 1 14.71 25.40 -19.83
N ARG A 2 15.83 24.76 -20.19
CA ARG A 2 16.29 23.55 -19.53
C ARG A 2 16.80 23.77 -18.11
N ASP A 3 17.44 24.92 -17.88
CA ASP A 3 17.99 25.34 -16.58
C ASP A 3 17.11 26.39 -15.88
N ASP A 4 15.97 26.74 -16.44
CA ASP A 4 15.03 27.70 -15.86
C ASP A 4 14.17 27.01 -14.76
N PRO A 5 13.72 27.77 -13.74
CA PRO A 5 12.78 27.24 -12.77
C PRO A 5 11.54 26.68 -13.48
N VAL A 6 11.23 25.41 -13.21
CA VAL A 6 10.08 24.76 -13.83
C VAL A 6 8.80 25.28 -13.17
N SER A 7 7.95 25.96 -13.93
CA SER A 7 6.56 26.15 -13.54
C SER A 7 5.76 24.96 -14.08
N PHE A 8 5.34 24.08 -13.22
CA PHE A 8 4.44 22.98 -13.56
C PHE A 8 3.00 23.48 -13.46
N GLY A 9 2.33 23.60 -14.60
CA GLY A 9 0.88 23.82 -14.66
C GLY A 9 0.19 22.46 -14.68
N LEU A 10 -0.79 22.27 -13.80
CA LEU A 10 -1.66 21.10 -13.87
C LEU A 10 -2.43 21.11 -15.20
N PRO A 11 -2.80 19.92 -15.75
CA PRO A 11 -3.74 19.84 -16.86
C PRO A 11 -5.04 20.58 -16.56
N GLU A 12 -5.72 21.13 -17.60
CA GLU A 12 -6.94 21.92 -17.46
C GLU A 12 -8.10 21.17 -16.76
N ASP A 13 -8.09 19.83 -16.83
CA ASP A 13 -9.05 18.94 -16.21
C ASP A 13 -8.70 18.58 -14.74
N GLU A 14 -7.54 19.01 -14.25
CA GLU A 14 -7.11 18.79 -12.87
C GLU A 14 -7.27 20.06 -12.04
N THR A 15 -7.88 19.91 -10.88
CA THR A 15 -8.09 21.00 -9.93
C THR A 15 -7.29 20.74 -8.64
N GLY A 16 -6.77 21.80 -8.06
CA GLY A 16 -6.09 21.76 -6.77
C GLY A 16 -4.59 22.04 -6.85
N ASP A 17 -3.97 22.10 -5.70
CA ASP A 17 -2.55 22.43 -5.54
C ASP A 17 -1.69 21.17 -5.58
N ILE A 18 -0.41 21.36 -5.90
CA ILE A 18 0.61 20.32 -5.69
C ILE A 18 0.89 20.24 -4.19
N LEU A 19 0.64 19.08 -3.60
CA LEU A 19 0.78 18.85 -2.17
C LEU A 19 2.09 18.18 -1.79
N ALA A 20 2.70 17.43 -2.71
CA ALA A 20 3.98 16.78 -2.50
C ALA A 20 4.70 16.47 -3.82
N MET A 21 6.04 16.38 -3.75
CA MET A 21 6.90 15.89 -4.81
C MET A 21 7.87 14.87 -4.22
N VAL A 22 8.08 13.76 -4.93
CA VAL A 22 8.98 12.69 -4.51
C VAL A 22 10.00 12.42 -5.60
N ASN A 23 11.27 12.62 -5.28
CA ASN A 23 12.38 12.33 -6.17
C ASN A 23 12.71 10.83 -6.12
N LEU A 24 12.67 10.17 -7.27
CA LEU A 24 12.93 8.74 -7.46
C LEU A 24 14.20 8.49 -8.31
N GLY A 25 15.05 9.49 -8.47
CA GLY A 25 16.23 9.47 -9.33
C GLY A 25 15.92 10.06 -10.71
N ASP A 26 15.80 9.22 -11.74
CA ASP A 26 15.54 9.65 -13.11
C ASP A 26 14.13 10.23 -13.35
N ILE A 27 13.25 10.03 -12.40
CA ILE A 27 11.87 10.53 -12.44
C ILE A 27 11.49 11.19 -11.13
N MET A 28 10.51 12.08 -11.21
CA MET A 28 9.83 12.67 -10.06
C MET A 28 8.35 12.29 -10.08
N GLU A 29 7.79 11.95 -8.94
CA GLU A 29 6.34 11.86 -8.79
C GLU A 29 5.79 13.11 -8.11
N VAL A 30 4.73 13.66 -8.69
CA VAL A 30 4.03 14.86 -8.22
C VAL A 30 2.63 14.45 -7.78
N PHE A 31 2.23 14.86 -6.59
CA PHE A 31 0.96 14.51 -5.98
C PHE A 31 0.10 15.76 -5.80
N THR A 32 -1.07 15.74 -6.41
CA THR A 32 -2.17 16.63 -6.07
C THR A 32 -3.05 15.98 -5.00
N GLU A 33 -4.13 16.62 -4.61
CA GLU A 33 -5.09 16.02 -3.68
C GLU A 33 -5.60 14.65 -4.18
N ASN A 34 -5.96 14.56 -5.47
CA ASN A 34 -6.68 13.42 -6.03
C ASN A 34 -5.92 12.65 -7.12
N SER A 35 -4.71 13.07 -7.49
CA SER A 35 -3.99 12.48 -8.62
C SER A 35 -2.49 12.38 -8.38
N THR A 36 -1.86 11.41 -9.04
CA THR A 36 -0.40 11.26 -9.10
C THR A 36 0.08 11.39 -10.53
N PHE A 37 1.12 12.20 -10.73
CA PHE A 37 1.79 12.42 -12.01
C PHE A 37 3.23 11.94 -11.93
N LYS A 38 3.70 11.32 -13.00
CA LYS A 38 5.12 11.05 -13.25
C LYS A 38 5.68 12.18 -14.08
N MET A 39 6.79 12.76 -13.63
CA MET A 39 7.57 13.75 -14.38
C MET A 39 8.93 13.16 -14.77
N VAL A 40 9.35 13.44 -16.00
CA VAL A 40 10.66 13.06 -16.52
C VAL A 40 11.41 14.32 -16.93
N SER A 41 12.65 14.46 -16.45
CA SER A 41 13.46 15.64 -16.73
C SER A 41 13.97 15.68 -18.16
N PRO A 42 14.25 16.86 -18.71
CA PRO A 42 14.94 17.00 -20.00
C PRO A 42 16.28 16.27 -20.04
N ASP A 43 17.02 16.23 -18.92
CA ASP A 43 18.31 15.54 -18.86
C ASP A 43 18.19 14.01 -18.89
N THR A 44 17.07 13.47 -18.41
CA THR A 44 16.76 12.04 -18.56
C THR A 44 16.38 11.70 -20.01
N LEU A 45 15.66 12.61 -20.69
CA LEU A 45 15.21 12.41 -22.08
C LEU A 45 16.31 12.61 -23.11
N ASP A 46 17.21 13.56 -22.86
CA ASP A 46 18.32 13.93 -23.74
C ASP A 46 19.59 14.14 -22.90
N PRO A 47 20.23 13.05 -22.42
CA PRO A 47 21.39 13.12 -21.53
C PRO A 47 22.60 13.77 -22.18
N ASP A 48 22.74 13.66 -23.49
CA ASP A 48 23.81 14.30 -24.26
C ASP A 48 23.59 15.81 -24.53
N ARG A 49 22.44 16.34 -24.11
CA ARG A 49 22.03 17.76 -24.31
C ARG A 49 22.08 18.22 -25.76
N LYS A 50 21.69 17.34 -26.68
CA LYS A 50 21.68 17.65 -28.13
C LYS A 50 20.60 18.64 -28.53
N HIS A 51 19.50 18.68 -27.76
CA HIS A 51 18.34 19.55 -28.00
C HIS A 51 18.12 20.48 -26.81
N GLN A 52 18.39 21.77 -26.96
CA GLN A 52 18.25 22.75 -25.88
C GLN A 52 16.78 22.96 -25.41
N GLU A 53 15.83 22.68 -26.30
CA GLU A 53 14.41 22.89 -26.07
C GLU A 53 13.66 21.63 -25.57
N THR A 54 14.39 20.57 -25.16
CA THR A 54 13.77 19.38 -24.61
C THR A 54 12.91 19.74 -23.39
N PRO A 55 11.59 19.50 -23.43
CA PRO A 55 10.70 19.88 -22.33
C PRO A 55 10.72 18.87 -21.19
N TRP A 56 10.22 19.26 -20.04
CA TRP A 56 9.75 18.33 -19.04
C TRP A 56 8.51 17.60 -19.57
N ILE A 57 8.46 16.29 -19.40
CA ILE A 57 7.28 15.48 -19.74
C ILE A 57 6.61 15.02 -18.47
N TYR A 58 5.30 15.22 -18.38
CA TYR A 58 4.51 14.66 -17.30
C TYR A 58 3.40 13.77 -17.84
N THR A 59 3.04 12.77 -17.05
CA THR A 59 1.98 11.81 -17.37
C THR A 59 1.21 11.49 -16.09
N LYS A 60 -0.12 11.60 -16.12
CA LYS A 60 -0.97 11.12 -15.03
C LYS A 60 -0.85 9.61 -14.93
N THR A 61 -0.46 9.12 -13.76
CA THR A 61 -0.24 7.69 -13.51
C THR A 61 -1.30 7.06 -12.61
N SER A 62 -2.02 7.90 -11.84
CA SER A 62 -3.05 7.42 -10.93
C SER A 62 -4.10 8.49 -10.67
N HIS A 63 -5.33 8.04 -10.42
CA HIS A 63 -6.44 8.85 -9.90
C HIS A 63 -6.49 8.85 -8.36
N PHE A 64 -5.42 8.43 -7.71
CA PHE A 64 -5.21 8.52 -6.27
C PHE A 64 -4.07 9.48 -6.01
N GLY A 65 -4.33 10.50 -5.21
CA GLY A 65 -3.36 11.53 -4.83
C GLY A 65 -3.06 11.52 -3.34
N ALA A 66 -2.58 12.65 -2.84
CA ALA A 66 -2.11 12.78 -1.46
C ALA A 66 -3.22 12.62 -0.40
N SER A 67 -4.49 12.85 -0.73
CA SER A 67 -5.64 12.64 0.17
C SER A 67 -6.02 11.16 0.33
N ASN A 68 -5.52 10.29 -0.54
CA ASN A 68 -5.75 8.85 -0.39
C ASN A 68 -4.84 8.29 0.71
N GLU A 69 -5.43 7.67 1.74
CA GLU A 69 -4.70 7.13 2.89
C GLU A 69 -3.59 6.16 2.50
N LEU A 70 -3.80 5.32 1.48
CA LEU A 70 -2.79 4.40 1.00
C LEU A 70 -1.57 5.15 0.44
N VAL A 71 -1.79 6.19 -0.39
CA VAL A 71 -0.70 7.01 -0.95
C VAL A 71 0.01 7.77 0.17
N ALA A 72 -0.76 8.39 1.06
CA ALA A 72 -0.20 9.18 2.17
C ALA A 72 0.63 8.32 3.12
N ASN A 73 0.10 7.19 3.55
CA ASN A 73 0.73 6.30 4.54
C ASN A 73 1.77 5.34 3.94
N THR A 74 2.07 5.44 2.65
CA THR A 74 3.18 4.73 2.02
C THR A 74 4.24 5.71 1.53
N ILE A 75 4.12 6.18 0.29
CA ILE A 75 5.18 6.93 -0.39
C ILE A 75 5.42 8.32 0.23
N LEU A 76 4.36 9.02 0.68
CA LEU A 76 4.52 10.34 1.27
C LEU A 76 5.07 10.24 2.69
N LEU A 77 4.63 9.26 3.47
CA LEU A 77 5.20 8.94 4.78
C LEU A 77 6.70 8.63 4.63
N ALA A 78 7.04 7.71 3.72
CA ALA A 78 8.44 7.33 3.52
C ALA A 78 9.29 8.50 3.06
N ASN A 79 8.80 9.32 2.13
CA ASN A 79 9.54 10.49 1.66
C ASN A 79 9.83 11.46 2.80
N GLU A 80 8.85 11.75 3.66
CA GLU A 80 9.00 12.67 4.80
C GLU A 80 10.06 12.19 5.79
N PHE A 81 10.11 10.90 6.11
CA PHE A 81 11.12 10.33 6.98
C PHE A 81 12.50 10.29 6.33
N LEU A 82 12.57 9.87 5.07
CA LEU A 82 13.83 9.72 4.36
C LEU A 82 14.50 11.07 4.05
N GLU A 83 13.74 12.14 3.83
CA GLU A 83 14.28 13.51 3.65
C GLU A 83 14.96 14.04 4.93
N GLN A 84 14.50 13.62 6.09
CA GLN A 84 15.11 14.02 7.36
C GLN A 84 16.35 13.19 7.72
N LEU A 85 16.44 11.95 7.22
CA LEU A 85 17.49 11.00 7.59
C LEU A 85 18.63 10.89 6.56
N PHE A 86 18.37 11.21 5.31
CA PHE A 86 19.32 11.03 4.23
C PHE A 86 19.40 12.29 3.35
N SER A 87 20.56 12.58 2.79
CA SER A 87 20.69 13.58 1.72
C SER A 87 19.85 13.15 0.49
N ILE A 88 19.42 14.13 -0.29
CA ILE A 88 18.57 13.91 -1.47
C ILE A 88 19.21 12.98 -2.49
N ASP A 89 20.53 13.05 -2.63
CA ASP A 89 21.31 12.25 -3.59
C ASP A 89 21.83 10.93 -2.99
N SER A 90 21.41 10.57 -1.78
CA SER A 90 21.83 9.33 -1.14
C SER A 90 21.36 8.12 -1.95
N PRO A 91 22.28 7.24 -2.43
CA PRO A 91 21.89 6.02 -3.13
C PRO A 91 20.98 5.12 -2.28
N LYS A 92 21.23 5.08 -0.95
CA LYS A 92 20.40 4.32 -0.01
C LYS A 92 18.97 4.86 0.04
N ARG A 93 18.81 6.21 0.10
CA ARG A 93 17.49 6.85 0.04
C ARG A 93 16.74 6.47 -1.23
N LEU A 94 17.40 6.56 -2.38
CA LEU A 94 16.80 6.22 -3.68
C LEU A 94 16.34 4.77 -3.76
N VAL A 95 17.15 3.82 -3.27
CA VAL A 95 16.78 2.40 -3.24
C VAL A 95 15.55 2.16 -2.36
N ILE A 96 15.50 2.78 -1.18
CA ILE A 96 14.37 2.63 -0.25
C ILE A 96 13.10 3.23 -0.86
N ILE A 97 13.15 4.48 -1.35
CA ILE A 97 11.96 5.16 -1.86
C ILE A 97 11.40 4.49 -3.13
N GLN A 98 12.27 3.96 -4.00
CA GLN A 98 11.85 3.16 -5.15
C GLN A 98 11.15 1.87 -4.70
N LYS A 99 11.66 1.19 -3.68
CA LYS A 99 11.02 -0.01 -3.12
C LYS A 99 9.66 0.28 -2.50
N VAL A 100 9.55 1.39 -1.77
CA VAL A 100 8.26 1.85 -1.22
C VAL A 100 7.26 2.17 -2.35
N ARG A 101 7.73 2.78 -3.43
CA ARG A 101 6.90 3.01 -4.62
C ARG A 101 6.36 1.71 -5.22
N ASP A 102 7.20 0.67 -5.31
CA ASP A 102 6.78 -0.66 -5.82
C ASP A 102 5.68 -1.24 -4.93
N ILE A 103 5.83 -1.17 -3.60
CA ILE A 103 4.83 -1.63 -2.63
C ILE A 103 3.54 -0.85 -2.79
N ARG A 104 3.60 0.50 -2.85
CA ARG A 104 2.44 1.35 -3.10
C ARG A 104 1.70 0.94 -4.38
N ASN A 105 2.42 0.69 -5.46
CA ASN A 105 1.81 0.29 -6.73
C ASN A 105 1.04 -1.04 -6.61
N VAL A 106 1.60 -2.03 -5.90
CA VAL A 106 0.91 -3.30 -5.62
C VAL A 106 -0.34 -3.09 -4.76
N LEU A 107 -0.26 -2.21 -3.75
CA LEU A 107 -1.41 -1.84 -2.91
C LEU A 107 -2.50 -1.13 -3.73
N LEU A 108 -2.12 -0.25 -4.66
CA LEU A 108 -3.07 0.41 -5.57
C LEU A 108 -3.73 -0.58 -6.54
N GLU A 109 -2.99 -1.56 -7.07
CA GLU A 109 -3.56 -2.65 -7.86
C GLU A 109 -4.63 -3.40 -7.05
N TYR A 110 -4.34 -3.74 -5.80
CA TYR A 110 -5.30 -4.39 -4.90
C TYR A 110 -6.54 -3.51 -4.68
N LEU A 111 -6.35 -2.24 -4.36
CA LEU A 111 -7.44 -1.28 -4.13
C LEU A 111 -8.32 -1.13 -5.37
N CYS A 112 -7.74 -1.01 -6.57
CA CYS A 112 -8.49 -0.93 -7.83
C CYS A 112 -9.35 -2.18 -8.06
N SER A 113 -8.80 -3.37 -7.82
CA SER A 113 -9.53 -4.64 -7.96
C SER A 113 -10.67 -4.73 -6.94
N LEU A 114 -10.44 -4.28 -5.71
CA LEU A 114 -11.46 -4.24 -4.64
C LEU A 114 -12.59 -3.24 -4.97
N ILE A 115 -12.26 -2.04 -5.45
CA ILE A 115 -13.25 -1.03 -5.88
C ILE A 115 -14.10 -1.59 -7.01
N SER A 116 -13.46 -2.12 -8.07
CA SER A 116 -14.18 -2.71 -9.22
C SER A 116 -15.10 -3.85 -8.79
N PHE A 117 -14.67 -4.70 -7.87
CA PHE A 117 -15.50 -5.77 -7.31
C PHE A 117 -16.69 -5.21 -6.53
N THR A 118 -16.47 -4.20 -5.67
CA THR A 118 -17.50 -3.60 -4.83
C THR A 118 -18.56 -2.86 -5.67
N GLU A 119 -18.14 -2.19 -6.73
CA GLU A 119 -19.05 -1.55 -7.70
C GLU A 119 -19.95 -2.58 -8.39
N LYS A 120 -19.37 -3.67 -8.91
CA LYS A 120 -20.14 -4.79 -9.50
C LYS A 120 -21.09 -5.43 -8.49
N LEU A 121 -20.64 -5.61 -7.26
CA LEU A 121 -21.46 -6.15 -6.17
C LEU A 121 -22.70 -5.27 -5.94
N LYS A 122 -22.48 -3.95 -5.84
CA LYS A 122 -23.55 -2.96 -5.67
C LYS A 122 -24.53 -2.96 -6.84
N GLU A 123 -24.03 -2.93 -8.07
CA GLU A 123 -24.87 -2.97 -9.28
C GLU A 123 -25.78 -4.20 -9.33
N GLU A 124 -25.26 -5.38 -8.95
CA GLU A 124 -26.05 -6.61 -8.96
C GLU A 124 -27.10 -6.64 -7.82
N ILE A 125 -26.78 -6.08 -6.65
CA ILE A 125 -27.73 -5.92 -5.54
C ILE A 125 -28.86 -4.96 -5.95
N ASP A 126 -28.52 -3.79 -6.51
CA ASP A 126 -29.50 -2.78 -6.95
C ASP A 126 -30.46 -3.35 -8.02
N LYS A 127 -29.94 -4.14 -8.97
CA LYS A 127 -30.76 -4.85 -9.97
C LYS A 127 -31.68 -5.88 -9.33
N TYR A 128 -31.22 -6.62 -8.34
CA TYR A 128 -32.02 -7.60 -7.63
C TYR A 128 -33.16 -6.96 -6.86
N ASP A 129 -32.88 -5.90 -6.11
CA ASP A 129 -33.88 -5.19 -5.30
C ASP A 129 -34.95 -4.51 -6.18
N PHE A 130 -34.55 -3.92 -7.30
CA PHE A 130 -35.49 -3.37 -8.29
C PHE A 130 -36.43 -4.47 -8.82
N ASN A 131 -35.91 -5.59 -9.26
CA ASN A 131 -36.72 -6.70 -9.79
C ASN A 131 -37.61 -7.32 -8.72
N LYS A 132 -37.15 -7.46 -7.45
CA LYS A 132 -37.93 -7.97 -6.33
C LYS A 132 -39.17 -7.12 -6.08
N ASN A 133 -39.05 -5.80 -6.18
CA ASN A 133 -40.18 -4.88 -5.97
C ASN A 133 -41.19 -4.94 -7.12
N GLU A 134 -40.78 -5.27 -8.34
CA GLU A 134 -41.69 -5.42 -9.51
C GLU A 134 -42.34 -6.83 -9.62
N MET A 135 -41.96 -7.76 -8.76
CA MET A 135 -42.34 -9.18 -8.87
C MET A 135 -43.74 -9.54 -8.45
N ASN A 136 -44.64 -8.58 -8.20
CA ASN A 136 -46.04 -8.86 -7.83
C ASN A 136 -46.71 -9.82 -8.85
N GLY A 137 -46.66 -11.14 -8.56
CA GLY A 137 -47.33 -12.18 -9.32
C GLY A 137 -46.54 -12.86 -10.46
N ARG A 138 -45.21 -12.61 -10.63
CA ARG A 138 -44.38 -13.27 -11.64
C ARG A 138 -43.70 -14.55 -11.09
N ALA A 139 -43.69 -15.61 -11.91
CA ALA A 139 -43.09 -16.91 -11.54
C ALA A 139 -41.55 -16.93 -11.60
N HIS A 140 -40.91 -15.90 -12.14
CA HIS A 140 -39.44 -15.86 -12.35
C HIS A 140 -38.86 -14.54 -11.84
N ALA A 141 -37.78 -14.65 -11.07
CA ALA A 141 -37.00 -13.55 -10.53
C ALA A 141 -35.63 -13.44 -11.22
N TYR A 142 -35.13 -12.22 -11.35
CA TYR A 142 -33.70 -12.01 -11.64
C TYR A 142 -32.90 -12.49 -10.43
N PHE A 143 -31.86 -13.29 -10.69
CA PHE A 143 -30.92 -13.72 -9.65
C PHE A 143 -29.54 -13.13 -9.94
N PRO A 144 -28.94 -12.38 -9.00
CA PRO A 144 -27.69 -11.68 -9.23
C PRO A 144 -26.52 -12.66 -9.38
N GLN A 145 -25.58 -12.30 -10.23
CA GLN A 145 -24.36 -13.09 -10.47
C GLN A 145 -23.19 -12.18 -10.83
N ILE A 146 -22.08 -12.28 -10.11
CA ILE A 146 -20.84 -11.65 -10.51
C ILE A 146 -20.10 -12.58 -11.47
N LYS A 147 -19.89 -12.11 -12.69
CA LYS A 147 -19.12 -12.84 -13.69
C LYS A 147 -17.67 -12.96 -13.27
N ASN A 148 -17.07 -14.14 -13.46
CA ASN A 148 -15.66 -14.43 -13.18
C ASN A 148 -15.25 -14.14 -11.71
N ILE A 149 -16.11 -14.45 -10.76
CA ILE A 149 -15.83 -14.20 -9.33
C ILE A 149 -14.59 -14.95 -8.83
N ASP A 150 -14.33 -16.16 -9.34
CA ASP A 150 -13.12 -16.93 -9.04
C ASP A 150 -11.85 -16.19 -9.49
N GLY A 151 -11.89 -15.57 -10.68
CA GLY A 151 -10.80 -14.76 -11.19
C GLY A 151 -10.53 -13.52 -10.33
N ILE A 152 -11.59 -12.85 -9.89
CA ILE A 152 -11.50 -11.68 -8.99
C ILE A 152 -10.90 -12.11 -7.64
N ALA A 153 -11.37 -13.20 -7.05
CA ALA A 153 -10.82 -13.74 -5.81
C ALA A 153 -9.34 -14.09 -5.94
N THR A 154 -8.99 -14.73 -7.07
CA THR A 154 -7.61 -15.08 -7.42
C THR A 154 -6.71 -13.84 -7.51
N GLU A 155 -7.14 -12.81 -8.21
CA GLU A 155 -6.40 -11.56 -8.38
C GLU A 155 -6.14 -10.87 -7.03
N LEU A 156 -7.16 -10.73 -6.18
CA LEU A 156 -7.03 -10.17 -4.85
C LEU A 156 -6.01 -10.94 -4.00
N LEU A 157 -6.09 -12.27 -3.96
CA LEU A 157 -5.18 -13.09 -3.16
C LEU A 157 -3.72 -13.09 -3.68
N ILE A 158 -3.53 -13.08 -5.00
CA ILE A 158 -2.20 -12.99 -5.61
C ILE A 158 -1.57 -11.64 -5.27
N THR A 159 -2.32 -10.55 -5.42
CA THR A 159 -1.83 -9.20 -5.17
C THR A 159 -1.53 -8.99 -3.67
N ALA A 160 -2.37 -9.51 -2.76
CA ALA A 160 -2.11 -9.48 -1.33
C ALA A 160 -0.81 -10.22 -0.96
N LYS A 161 -0.62 -11.43 -1.47
CA LYS A 161 0.62 -12.21 -1.26
C LYS A 161 1.84 -11.46 -1.78
N ARG A 162 1.75 -10.88 -3.01
CA ARG A 162 2.83 -10.10 -3.61
C ARG A 162 3.17 -8.89 -2.75
N CYS A 163 2.18 -8.19 -2.19
CA CYS A 163 2.41 -7.06 -1.31
C CYS A 163 3.22 -7.46 -0.06
N ILE A 164 2.85 -8.55 0.62
CA ILE A 164 3.61 -9.06 1.77
C ILE A 164 5.07 -9.41 1.37
N GLN A 165 5.25 -10.01 0.21
CA GLN A 165 6.59 -10.33 -0.31
C GLN A 165 7.43 -9.08 -0.58
N GLU A 166 6.83 -8.04 -1.17
CA GLU A 166 7.52 -6.76 -1.43
C GLU A 166 7.87 -6.03 -0.12
N ILE A 167 6.98 -6.06 0.89
CA ILE A 167 7.27 -5.54 2.24
C ILE A 167 8.43 -6.31 2.88
N SER A 168 8.46 -7.64 2.75
CA SER A 168 9.57 -8.46 3.24
C SER A 168 10.90 -8.08 2.58
N VAL A 169 10.88 -7.78 1.27
CA VAL A 169 12.08 -7.35 0.52
C VAL A 169 12.52 -5.94 0.92
N LEU A 170 11.61 -5.06 1.36
CA LEU A 170 11.95 -3.71 1.84
C LEU A 170 12.94 -3.78 3.02
N VAL A 171 12.82 -4.76 3.91
CA VAL A 171 13.71 -4.95 5.07
C VAL A 171 15.18 -5.07 4.63
N ASN A 172 15.46 -5.70 3.47
CA ASN A 172 16.81 -5.78 2.92
C ASN A 172 17.44 -4.43 2.54
N CYS A 173 16.64 -3.38 2.41
CA CYS A 173 17.17 -2.04 2.15
C CYS A 173 17.77 -1.39 3.42
N PHE A 174 17.44 -1.93 4.60
CA PHE A 174 17.85 -1.39 5.89
C PHE A 174 18.90 -2.25 6.59
N ILE A 175 18.76 -3.56 6.53
CA ILE A 175 19.68 -4.53 7.14
C ILE A 175 20.19 -5.52 6.09
N THR A 176 21.38 -6.06 6.32
CA THR A 176 21.96 -7.07 5.42
C THR A 176 21.45 -8.46 5.82
N LEU A 177 20.75 -9.11 4.91
CA LEU A 177 20.27 -10.49 5.06
C LEU A 177 21.02 -11.41 4.10
N LYS A 178 21.20 -12.68 4.48
CA LYS A 178 21.88 -13.71 3.66
C LYS A 178 21.06 -14.06 2.43
N ALA A 179 19.73 -14.02 2.55
CA ALA A 179 18.82 -14.30 1.46
C ALA A 179 17.67 -13.30 1.39
N LYS A 180 17.10 -13.17 0.18
CA LYS A 180 15.84 -12.43 0.01
C LYS A 180 14.69 -13.35 0.38
N HIS A 181 14.01 -13.07 1.48
CA HIS A 181 12.88 -13.87 1.94
C HIS A 181 11.57 -13.31 1.38
N GLY A 182 10.84 -14.15 0.66
CA GLY A 182 9.45 -13.86 0.28
C GLY A 182 8.44 -14.38 1.33
N ARG A 183 8.91 -14.89 2.48
CA ARG A 183 8.10 -15.44 3.58
C ARG A 183 8.53 -14.83 4.90
N ILE A 184 7.54 -14.37 5.67
CA ILE A 184 7.77 -13.67 6.94
C ILE A 184 8.36 -14.58 8.01
N ASP A 185 7.96 -15.86 8.09
CA ASP A 185 8.50 -16.83 9.03
C ASP A 185 10.02 -17.02 8.88
N LYS A 186 10.51 -17.10 7.63
CA LYS A 186 11.94 -17.23 7.34
C LYS A 186 12.69 -15.93 7.60
N LEU A 187 12.10 -14.79 7.21
CA LEU A 187 12.66 -13.48 7.49
C LEU A 187 12.82 -13.27 8.99
N LEU A 188 11.77 -13.56 9.78
CA LEU A 188 11.78 -13.45 11.23
C LEU A 188 12.89 -14.33 11.83
N SER A 189 12.97 -15.60 11.43
CA SER A 189 13.99 -16.53 11.95
C SER A 189 15.43 -16.08 11.67
N GLU A 190 15.68 -15.48 10.50
CA GLU A 190 17.01 -14.94 10.19
C GLU A 190 17.34 -13.71 11.02
N ILE A 191 16.39 -12.77 11.15
CA ILE A 191 16.60 -11.55 11.94
C ILE A 191 16.82 -11.91 13.42
N GLU A 192 16.04 -12.81 14.00
CA GLU A 192 16.20 -13.28 15.38
C GLU A 192 17.57 -13.92 15.65
N SER A 193 18.16 -14.56 14.63
CA SER A 193 19.45 -15.25 14.78
C SER A 193 20.68 -14.36 14.54
N GLU A 194 20.54 -13.25 13.82
CA GLU A 194 21.69 -12.48 13.31
C GLU A 194 21.68 -10.98 13.68
N HIS A 195 20.55 -10.46 14.19
CA HIS A 195 20.37 -9.04 14.44
C HIS A 195 19.80 -8.76 15.84
N ASP A 196 20.64 -8.87 16.88
CA ASP A 196 20.27 -8.68 18.29
C ASP A 196 19.68 -7.29 18.62
N ASN A 197 19.91 -6.29 17.76
CA ASN A 197 19.45 -4.91 17.94
C ASN A 197 18.12 -4.62 17.20
N ALA A 198 17.49 -5.61 16.57
CA ALA A 198 16.29 -5.45 15.76
C ALA A 198 15.00 -5.79 16.52
N ASN A 199 14.94 -5.53 17.82
CA ASN A 199 13.83 -5.95 18.68
C ASN A 199 12.46 -5.46 18.20
N GLU A 200 12.33 -4.18 17.82
CA GLU A 200 11.07 -3.61 17.33
C GLU A 200 10.61 -4.28 16.03
N LEU A 201 11.54 -4.53 15.11
CA LEU A 201 11.24 -5.22 13.86
C LEU A 201 10.83 -6.68 14.10
N ILE A 202 11.51 -7.38 15.01
CA ILE A 202 11.18 -8.74 15.43
C ILE A 202 9.76 -8.79 16.00
N GLU A 203 9.42 -7.85 16.89
CA GLU A 203 8.09 -7.77 17.50
C GLU A 203 7.01 -7.52 16.43
N VAL A 204 7.21 -6.56 15.55
CA VAL A 204 6.29 -6.26 14.44
C VAL A 204 6.07 -7.49 13.55
N LEU A 205 7.14 -8.16 13.12
CA LEU A 205 7.02 -9.34 12.27
C LEU A 205 6.30 -10.49 12.97
N ARG A 206 6.58 -10.70 14.27
CA ARG A 206 5.95 -11.75 15.08
C ARG A 206 4.46 -11.50 15.27
N ASN A 207 4.06 -10.26 15.57
CA ASN A 207 2.67 -9.88 15.77
C ASN A 207 1.82 -10.02 14.50
N ASN A 208 2.44 -9.82 13.33
CA ASN A 208 1.75 -9.88 12.04
C ASN A 208 1.86 -11.24 11.33
N LEU A 209 2.66 -12.17 11.86
CA LEU A 209 2.94 -13.48 11.23
C LEU A 209 1.68 -14.27 10.93
N ALA A 210 0.77 -14.39 11.91
CA ALA A 210 -0.44 -15.20 11.78
C ALA A 210 -1.35 -14.72 10.61
N MET A 211 -1.49 -13.41 10.43
CA MET A 211 -2.30 -12.86 9.33
C MET A 211 -1.60 -13.03 7.97
N CYS A 212 -0.28 -12.86 7.92
CA CYS A 212 0.50 -13.15 6.71
C CYS A 212 0.36 -14.62 6.29
N GLU A 213 0.47 -15.55 7.23
CA GLU A 213 0.32 -16.99 6.98
C GLU A 213 -1.11 -17.33 6.54
N TYR A 214 -2.11 -16.67 7.12
CA TYR A 214 -3.51 -16.84 6.73
C TYR A 214 -3.72 -16.41 5.25
N ILE A 215 -3.22 -15.25 4.84
CA ILE A 215 -3.29 -14.79 3.44
C ILE A 215 -2.55 -15.75 2.51
N PHE A 216 -1.37 -16.24 2.91
CA PHE A 216 -0.64 -17.24 2.14
C PHE A 216 -1.40 -18.56 2.03
N SER A 217 -2.10 -18.98 3.09
CA SER A 217 -2.90 -20.22 3.08
C SER A 217 -4.09 -20.12 2.14
N LEU A 218 -4.81 -18.98 2.14
CA LEU A 218 -5.90 -18.72 1.18
C LEU A 218 -5.41 -18.80 -0.27
N ARG A 219 -4.29 -18.12 -0.56
CA ARG A 219 -3.72 -18.11 -1.91
C ARG A 219 -3.19 -19.49 -2.33
N ASN A 220 -2.52 -20.23 -1.44
CA ASN A 220 -2.03 -21.56 -1.75
C ASN A 220 -3.17 -22.57 -1.95
N SER A 221 -4.26 -22.45 -1.19
CA SER A 221 -5.48 -23.26 -1.36
C SER A 221 -6.15 -22.97 -2.71
N GLN A 222 -6.01 -21.77 -3.27
CA GLN A 222 -6.47 -21.42 -4.59
C GLN A 222 -5.54 -22.02 -5.68
N GLU A 223 -4.22 -21.86 -5.56
CA GLU A 223 -3.25 -22.32 -6.56
C GLU A 223 -3.22 -23.84 -6.72
N HIS A 224 -3.34 -24.53 -5.60
CA HIS A 224 -3.24 -25.98 -5.53
C HIS A 224 -4.61 -26.67 -5.39
N ALA A 225 -5.70 -26.02 -5.82
CA ALA A 225 -7.06 -26.52 -5.67
C ALA A 225 -7.28 -27.95 -6.18
N ALA A 226 -6.55 -28.36 -7.21
CA ALA A 226 -6.64 -29.71 -7.78
C ALA A 226 -5.86 -30.78 -7.00
N THR A 227 -4.90 -30.39 -6.16
CA THR A 227 -3.97 -31.30 -5.48
C THR A 227 -4.03 -31.22 -3.97
N THR A 228 -4.77 -30.27 -3.41
CA THR A 228 -4.95 -30.09 -1.95
C THR A 228 -6.27 -30.65 -1.46
N ASP A 229 -6.28 -31.21 -0.26
CA ASP A 229 -7.51 -31.61 0.42
C ASP A 229 -8.33 -30.39 0.92
N LYS A 230 -7.71 -29.21 0.91
CA LYS A 230 -8.28 -27.95 1.39
C LYS A 230 -8.25 -26.86 0.30
N PRO A 231 -9.00 -27.02 -0.80
CA PRO A 231 -9.08 -26.00 -1.84
C PRO A 231 -9.80 -24.75 -1.35
N LEU A 232 -9.51 -23.61 -1.97
CA LEU A 232 -10.30 -22.41 -1.81
C LEU A 232 -11.69 -22.62 -2.39
N ILE A 233 -12.72 -22.32 -1.62
CA ILE A 233 -14.12 -22.29 -2.04
C ILE A 233 -14.50 -20.83 -2.28
N VAL A 234 -14.99 -20.54 -3.47
CA VAL A 234 -15.59 -19.25 -3.81
C VAL A 234 -17.05 -19.50 -4.15
N LYS A 235 -17.95 -18.82 -3.45
CA LYS A 235 -19.39 -18.87 -3.70
C LYS A 235 -19.85 -17.50 -4.19
N ASN A 236 -20.62 -17.50 -5.26
CA ASN A 236 -21.32 -16.33 -5.76
C ASN A 236 -22.56 -16.03 -4.89
N PHE A 237 -23.41 -15.10 -5.29
CA PHE A 237 -24.70 -14.91 -4.64
C PHE A 237 -25.44 -16.24 -4.44
N ASN A 238 -26.16 -16.35 -3.33
CA ASN A 238 -27.00 -17.50 -3.04
C ASN A 238 -28.25 -17.04 -2.29
N ILE A 239 -29.28 -17.89 -2.22
CA ILE A 239 -30.45 -17.68 -1.40
C ILE A 239 -30.29 -18.52 -0.12
N GLU A 240 -30.41 -17.88 1.02
CA GLU A 240 -30.40 -18.53 2.33
C GLU A 240 -31.76 -18.24 3.02
N ASN A 241 -32.23 -19.15 3.84
CA ASN A 241 -33.45 -18.98 4.67
C ASN A 241 -34.71 -18.51 3.91
N GLY A 242 -34.94 -19.05 2.73
CA GLY A 242 -36.15 -18.81 1.94
C GLY A 242 -36.02 -17.75 0.84
N LEU A 243 -35.78 -16.49 1.14
CA LEU A 243 -35.64 -15.39 0.15
C LEU A 243 -34.51 -14.41 0.49
N ASP A 244 -33.73 -14.69 1.51
CA ASP A 244 -32.65 -13.80 1.90
C ASP A 244 -31.45 -14.00 0.96
N LEU A 245 -31.02 -12.90 0.32
CA LEU A 245 -29.87 -12.89 -0.57
C LEU A 245 -28.59 -12.96 0.26
N SER A 246 -27.83 -14.06 0.09
CA SER A 246 -26.49 -14.19 0.63
C SER A 246 -25.49 -13.64 -0.37
N LEU A 247 -24.65 -12.71 0.09
CA LEU A 247 -23.59 -12.09 -0.72
C LEU A 247 -22.43 -13.07 -0.98
N PRO A 248 -21.58 -12.80 -2.00
CA PRO A 248 -20.45 -13.65 -2.33
C PRO A 248 -19.51 -13.92 -1.16
N LYS A 249 -19.11 -15.17 -0.98
CA LYS A 249 -18.25 -15.67 0.10
C LYS A 249 -17.06 -16.44 -0.45
N TRP A 250 -15.96 -16.41 0.27
CA TRP A 250 -14.82 -17.28 0.06
C TRP A 250 -14.29 -17.87 1.38
N GLY A 251 -13.45 -18.88 1.27
CA GLY A 251 -12.76 -19.49 2.42
C GLY A 251 -12.14 -20.83 2.04
N ILE A 252 -11.36 -21.39 2.92
CA ILE A 252 -10.77 -22.72 2.75
C ILE A 252 -11.86 -23.78 3.01
N LYS A 253 -11.89 -24.84 2.23
CA LYS A 253 -12.82 -25.96 2.41
C LYS A 253 -12.78 -26.47 3.85
N ASN A 254 -13.95 -26.64 4.43
CA ASN A 254 -14.22 -27.02 5.81
C ASN A 254 -14.02 -25.93 6.87
N ASP A 255 -13.56 -24.76 6.50
CA ASP A 255 -13.53 -23.58 7.38
C ASP A 255 -14.78 -22.71 7.15
N ALA A 256 -15.00 -21.74 8.03
CA ALA A 256 -16.06 -20.75 7.83
C ALA A 256 -15.79 -19.90 6.59
N LEU A 257 -16.83 -19.69 5.76
CA LEU A 257 -16.73 -18.80 4.61
C LEU A 257 -17.04 -17.36 5.04
N ASN A 258 -16.16 -16.43 4.62
CA ASN A 258 -16.29 -15.00 4.89
C ASN A 258 -16.82 -14.26 3.66
N PHE A 259 -17.52 -13.15 3.84
CA PHE A 259 -17.91 -12.28 2.75
C PHE A 259 -16.68 -11.66 2.09
N ILE A 260 -16.57 -11.84 0.77
CA ILE A 260 -15.37 -11.41 0.00
C ILE A 260 -15.10 -9.93 0.20
N HIS A 261 -16.12 -9.06 0.04
CA HIS A 261 -15.94 -7.60 0.14
C HIS A 261 -15.49 -7.13 1.54
N ILE A 262 -15.95 -7.80 2.59
CA ILE A 262 -15.55 -7.47 3.97
C ILE A 262 -14.11 -7.90 4.20
N GLN A 263 -13.81 -9.18 3.96
CA GLN A 263 -12.49 -9.72 4.24
C GLN A 263 -11.41 -9.12 3.33
N ALA A 264 -11.73 -8.85 2.06
CA ALA A 264 -10.79 -8.18 1.16
C ALA A 264 -10.46 -6.75 1.63
N ASN A 265 -11.43 -6.02 2.21
CA ASN A 265 -11.17 -4.72 2.81
C ASN A 265 -10.33 -4.83 4.10
N GLU A 266 -10.58 -5.83 4.94
CA GLU A 266 -9.77 -6.12 6.13
C GLU A 266 -8.32 -6.47 5.74
N ILE A 267 -8.12 -7.26 4.67
CA ILE A 267 -6.79 -7.57 4.12
C ILE A 267 -6.09 -6.30 3.64
N LEU A 268 -6.78 -5.40 2.92
CA LEU A 268 -6.18 -4.13 2.47
C LEU A 268 -5.71 -3.28 3.65
N ASN A 269 -6.57 -3.10 4.65
CA ASN A 269 -6.23 -2.34 5.86
C ASN A 269 -5.04 -2.97 6.60
N PHE A 270 -5.03 -4.29 6.73
CA PHE A 270 -3.90 -5.02 7.28
C PHE A 270 -2.61 -4.76 6.50
N LEU A 271 -2.63 -4.84 5.18
CA LEU A 271 -1.44 -4.64 4.34
C LEU A 271 -0.86 -3.23 4.48
N ILE A 272 -1.72 -2.20 4.58
CA ILE A 272 -1.28 -0.81 4.79
C ILE A 272 -0.64 -0.68 6.17
N THR A 273 -1.30 -1.15 7.22
CA THR A 273 -0.78 -1.10 8.59
C THR A 273 0.52 -1.89 8.73
N PHE A 274 0.58 -3.09 8.15
CA PHE A 274 1.79 -3.91 8.16
C PHE A 274 2.97 -3.24 7.46
N PHE A 275 2.73 -2.57 6.33
CA PHE A 275 3.76 -1.73 5.69
C PHE A 275 4.24 -0.62 6.63
N GLU A 276 3.33 0.16 7.23
CA GLU A 276 3.66 1.25 8.14
C GLU A 276 4.53 0.75 9.30
N GLU A 277 4.09 -0.31 9.98
CA GLU A 277 4.80 -0.88 11.13
C GLU A 277 6.20 -1.39 10.76
N VAL A 278 6.32 -2.14 9.66
CA VAL A 278 7.63 -2.64 9.18
C VAL A 278 8.54 -1.48 8.77
N PHE A 279 8.01 -0.49 8.04
CA PHE A 279 8.79 0.67 7.61
C PHE A 279 9.30 1.46 8.81
N LEU A 280 8.42 1.77 9.78
CA LEU A 280 8.80 2.51 11.00
C LEU A 280 9.82 1.74 11.85
N ALA A 281 9.65 0.41 12.01
CA ALA A 281 10.62 -0.42 12.71
C ALA A 281 11.99 -0.40 11.99
N CYS A 282 12.01 -0.45 10.67
CA CYS A 282 13.23 -0.29 9.88
C CYS A 282 13.86 1.11 10.00
N ILE A 283 13.05 2.15 10.08
CA ILE A 283 13.53 3.53 10.34
C ILE A 283 14.20 3.58 11.72
N ILE A 284 13.58 3.02 12.76
CA ILE A 284 14.14 2.98 14.13
C ILE A 284 15.54 2.35 14.11
N LEU A 285 15.78 1.30 13.34
CA LEU A 285 17.10 0.67 13.19
C LEU A 285 18.16 1.60 12.57
N THR A 286 17.75 2.63 11.84
CA THR A 286 18.67 3.59 11.20
C THR A 286 18.93 4.83 12.05
N LEU A 287 18.10 5.05 13.08
CA LEU A 287 18.29 6.21 13.96
C LEU A 287 19.57 6.05 14.76
N PRO A 288 20.39 7.12 14.88
CA PRO A 288 21.53 7.08 15.75
C PRO A 288 21.07 6.86 17.20
N ASN A 289 21.89 6.15 18.00
CA ASN A 289 21.64 5.85 19.43
C ASN A 289 21.53 7.10 20.32
N PHE A 290 21.28 8.24 19.77
CA PHE A 290 21.12 9.51 20.45
C PHE A 290 19.62 9.86 20.53
N PRO A 291 19.07 10.28 21.67
CA PRO A 291 17.63 10.48 21.88
C PRO A 291 17.07 11.73 21.17
N VAL A 292 17.63 12.08 20.02
CA VAL A 292 17.31 13.31 19.29
C VAL A 292 16.09 13.16 18.38
N TYR A 293 15.81 11.92 17.94
CA TYR A 293 14.66 11.66 17.06
C TYR A 293 13.59 10.86 17.77
N LYS A 294 12.34 11.31 17.65
CA LYS A 294 11.17 10.57 18.14
C LYS A 294 10.12 10.50 17.05
N ILE A 295 9.51 9.33 16.93
CA ILE A 295 8.34 9.11 16.07
C ILE A 295 7.09 9.43 16.90
N TYR A 296 6.24 10.29 16.38
CA TYR A 296 4.98 10.68 17.00
C TYR A 296 3.82 10.24 16.11
N PHE A 297 2.76 9.77 16.76
CA PHE A 297 1.49 9.57 16.11
C PHE A 297 0.78 10.92 15.91
N ASN A 298 0.27 11.16 14.71
CA ASN A 298 -0.44 12.38 14.36
C ASN A 298 -1.95 12.16 14.54
N ASP A 299 -2.49 12.62 15.65
CA ASP A 299 -3.91 12.45 16.01
C ASP A 299 -4.87 13.21 15.09
N ALA A 300 -4.40 14.24 14.40
CA ALA A 300 -5.19 15.10 13.54
C ALA A 300 -4.48 15.40 12.21
N PRO A 301 -4.26 14.39 11.35
CA PRO A 301 -3.64 14.60 10.05
C PRO A 301 -4.51 15.50 9.17
N LYS A 302 -3.88 16.30 8.32
CA LYS A 302 -4.61 17.13 7.35
C LYS A 302 -5.31 16.24 6.34
N LYS A 303 -6.55 16.60 5.97
CA LYS A 303 -7.33 15.83 5.00
C LYS A 303 -6.61 15.68 3.66
N GLU A 304 -5.90 16.71 3.24
CA GLU A 304 -5.17 16.74 1.97
C GLU A 304 -3.91 15.87 1.98
N LYS A 305 -3.36 15.58 3.19
CA LYS A 305 -2.17 14.75 3.39
C LYS A 305 -2.29 13.98 4.71
N PRO A 306 -3.09 12.88 4.74
CA PRO A 306 -3.43 12.18 5.98
C PRO A 306 -2.31 11.24 6.46
N ILE A 307 -1.09 11.74 6.60
CA ILE A 307 0.05 11.00 7.16
C ILE A 307 -0.15 10.82 8.66
N ARG A 308 -0.10 9.58 9.12
CA ARG A 308 -0.37 9.20 10.51
C ARG A 308 0.82 9.37 11.45
N TYR A 309 2.03 9.41 10.93
CA TYR A 309 3.25 9.48 11.74
C TYR A 309 4.15 10.61 11.28
N CYS A 310 4.88 11.19 12.22
CA CYS A 310 5.91 12.18 11.93
C CYS A 310 7.17 11.93 12.77
N LEU A 311 8.32 12.33 12.21
CA LEU A 311 9.62 12.29 12.86
C LEU A 311 9.93 13.70 13.37
N ASN A 312 10.17 13.85 14.67
CA ASN A 312 10.55 15.13 15.27
C ASN A 312 11.90 15.02 15.96
N LEU A 313 12.68 16.11 15.86
CA LEU A 313 13.87 16.32 16.66
C LEU A 313 13.45 16.67 18.09
N SER A 314 13.77 15.81 19.05
CA SER A 314 13.60 16.07 20.47
C SER A 314 14.95 16.54 21.02
N ILE A 315 15.14 17.86 21.18
CA ILE A 315 16.31 18.40 21.86
C ILE A 315 16.08 18.19 23.36
N PRO A 316 16.93 17.44 24.11
CA PRO A 316 16.79 17.30 25.54
C PRO A 316 16.89 18.68 26.24
N ASP A 317 16.02 18.95 27.21
CA ASP A 317 15.96 20.21 27.95
C ASP A 317 17.31 20.59 28.59
N THR A 318 18.15 19.61 28.86
CA THR A 318 19.52 19.79 29.37
C THR A 318 20.46 20.56 28.42
N PHE A 319 20.13 20.70 27.13
CA PHE A 319 20.90 21.53 26.20
C PHE A 319 20.63 23.05 26.39
N TYR A 320 19.43 23.42 26.83
CA TYR A 320 19.06 24.81 27.06
C TYR A 320 19.64 25.38 28.38
N GLU A 321 19.86 24.51 29.36
CA GLU A 321 20.46 24.95 30.64
C GLU A 321 21.96 25.29 30.55
N ARG A 322 22.69 24.73 29.58
CA ARG A 322 24.13 25.03 29.39
C ARG A 322 24.39 26.31 28.60
N SER A 323 23.49 26.78 27.79
CA SER A 323 23.64 28.03 27.03
C SER A 323 23.22 29.27 27.76
N SER A 324 22.59 29.14 28.95
CA SER A 324 22.21 30.27 29.84
C SER A 324 23.23 30.55 30.95
N GLN A 325 24.32 29.79 31.01
CA GLN A 325 25.40 29.95 31.99
C GLN A 325 26.76 30.38 31.41
N SER A 326 26.80 30.83 30.14
CA SER A 326 28.02 31.37 29.52
C SER A 326 27.92 32.86 29.24
#